data_1e31888ecc44f34ac12843baca1c1f66
#
_entry.id   1e31888ecc44f34ac12843baca1c1f66
#
_cell.length_a   1.000
_cell.length_b   1.000
_cell.length_c   1.000
_cell.angle_alpha   90.00
_cell.angle_beta   90.00
_cell.angle_gamma   90.00
#
_symmetry.space_group_name_H-M   'P 1'
#
loop_
_entity.id
_entity.type
_entity.pdbx_description
1 polymer ?
#
loop_
_entity_poly.entity_id
_entity_poly.type
_entity_poly.pdbx_seq_one_letter_code
_entity_poly.pdbx_strand_id
1 'polypeptide(L)'
;MQFAKSAPDAKKSRREAGSWLKELRGRAGLSQIELAEKLGLKYYTFISQVENGYGRVPTESMEAWARSLEVDPSEFARKLVSYYDPELYRLLFKGKK
;
A
#
# COMPACT_ATOMS: atom_id res chain seq x y z
N MET A 1 5.23 -22.75 14.16
CA MET A 1 5.64 -22.05 14.75
C MET A 1 5.90 -20.70 14.40
N GLN A 2 6.50 -20.35 13.48
CA GLN A 2 6.77 -19.00 13.13
C GLN A 2 5.61 -18.25 12.60
N PHE A 3 4.59 -18.94 12.19
CA PHE A 3 3.45 -18.28 11.64
C PHE A 3 2.78 -17.34 12.61
N ALA A 4 2.67 -17.78 13.84
CA ALA A 4 2.00 -16.98 14.83
C ALA A 4 2.72 -15.68 15.07
N LYS A 5 4.02 -15.70 14.95
CA LYS A 5 4.77 -14.53 15.17
C LYS A 5 4.61 -13.48 14.13
N SER A 6 4.55 -13.82 12.89
CA SER A 6 4.48 -12.81 11.85
C SER A 6 3.11 -12.21 11.70
N ALA A 7 2.06 -12.90 12.13
CA ALA A 7 0.71 -12.40 11.90
C ALA A 7 0.44 -11.02 12.53
N PRO A 8 0.77 -10.80 13.82
CA PRO A 8 0.53 -9.48 14.40
C PRO A 8 1.34 -8.38 13.71
N ASP A 9 2.57 -8.70 13.35
CA ASP A 9 3.42 -7.73 12.68
C ASP A 9 2.88 -7.41 11.29
N ALA A 10 2.34 -8.40 10.60
CA ALA A 10 1.77 -8.18 9.28
C ALA A 10 0.56 -7.27 9.36
N LYS A 11 -0.29 -7.46 10.37
CA LYS A 11 -1.46 -6.61 10.53
C LYS A 11 -1.05 -5.18 10.83
N LYS A 12 -0.09 -5.00 11.71
CA LYS A 12 0.36 -3.67 12.04
C LYS A 12 0.94 -2.98 10.82
N SER A 13 1.77 -3.68 10.05
CA SER A 13 2.38 -3.11 8.86
C SER A 13 1.33 -2.73 7.82
N ARG A 14 0.29 -3.54 7.67
CA ARG A 14 -0.76 -3.22 6.72
C ARG A 14 -1.55 -2.01 7.14
N ARG A 15 -1.78 -1.83 8.44
CA ARG A 15 -2.46 -0.63 8.92
C ARG A 15 -1.60 0.60 8.71
N GLU A 16 -0.29 0.47 8.92
CA GLU A 16 0.61 1.58 8.67
C GLU A 16 0.64 1.94 7.20
N ALA A 17 0.67 0.93 6.33
CA ALA A 17 0.61 1.19 4.90
C ALA A 17 -0.70 1.89 4.54
N GLY A 18 -1.80 1.42 5.13
CA GLY A 18 -3.10 2.02 4.88
C GLY A 18 -3.16 3.47 5.29
N SER A 19 -2.60 3.80 6.45
CA SER A 19 -2.56 5.19 6.92
C SER A 19 -1.74 6.05 5.97
N TRP A 20 -0.63 5.54 5.52
CA TRP A 20 0.22 6.27 4.57
C TRP A 20 -0.51 6.51 3.25
N LEU A 21 -1.22 5.48 2.76
CA LEU A 21 -1.99 5.63 1.53
C LEU A 21 -3.09 6.66 1.67
N LYS A 22 -3.77 6.66 2.82
CA LYS A 22 -4.81 7.64 3.07
C LYS A 22 -4.23 9.05 3.09
N GLU A 23 -3.05 9.21 3.66
CA GLU A 23 -2.38 10.51 3.66
C GLU A 23 -2.05 10.95 2.24
N LEU A 24 -1.51 10.05 1.42
CA LEU A 24 -1.21 10.38 0.03
C LEU A 24 -2.46 10.78 -0.73
N ARG A 25 -3.56 10.07 -0.48
CA ARG A 25 -4.82 10.38 -1.12
C ARG A 25 -5.29 11.79 -0.73
N GLY A 26 -5.16 12.11 0.55
CA GLY A 26 -5.52 13.45 1.01
C GLY A 26 -4.68 14.54 0.38
N ARG A 27 -3.38 14.27 0.23
CA ARG A 27 -2.49 15.24 -0.41
C ARG A 27 -2.86 15.44 -1.88
N ALA A 28 -3.33 14.38 -2.53
CA ALA A 28 -3.74 14.48 -3.92
C ALA A 28 -5.12 15.12 -4.07
N GLY A 29 -5.80 15.38 -2.96
CA GLY A 29 -7.11 16.01 -2.98
C GLY A 29 -8.23 15.09 -3.42
N LEU A 30 -8.08 13.79 -3.24
CA LEU A 30 -9.06 12.82 -3.73
C LEU A 30 -9.85 12.20 -2.59
N SER A 31 -11.15 12.01 -2.82
CA SER A 31 -11.96 11.18 -1.94
C SER A 31 -11.70 9.71 -2.30
N GLN A 32 -12.17 8.80 -1.46
CA GLN A 32 -12.07 7.38 -1.78
C GLN A 32 -12.81 7.04 -3.07
N ILE A 33 -13.96 7.67 -3.26
CA ILE A 33 -14.75 7.45 -4.48
C ILE A 33 -13.98 7.95 -5.69
N GLU A 34 -13.39 9.12 -5.58
CA GLU A 34 -12.63 9.68 -6.71
C GLU A 34 -11.42 8.83 -7.06
N LEU A 35 -10.72 8.32 -6.04
CA LEU A 35 -9.59 7.45 -6.30
C LEU A 35 -10.05 6.16 -6.97
N ALA A 36 -11.15 5.59 -6.48
CA ALA A 36 -11.70 4.39 -7.10
C ALA A 36 -12.03 4.63 -8.58
N GLU A 37 -12.59 5.78 -8.88
CA GLU A 37 -12.91 6.12 -10.27
C GLU A 37 -11.66 6.20 -11.13
N LYS A 38 -10.62 6.83 -10.62
CA LYS A 38 -9.37 6.94 -11.36
C LYS A 38 -8.75 5.57 -11.62
N LEU A 39 -8.96 4.65 -10.70
CA LEU A 39 -8.41 3.30 -10.84
C LEU A 39 -9.33 2.36 -11.62
N GLY A 40 -10.49 2.84 -12.04
CA GLY A 40 -11.43 2.01 -12.79
C GLY A 40 -12.12 0.97 -11.92
N LEU A 41 -12.17 1.19 -10.61
CA LEU A 41 -12.83 0.29 -9.69
C LEU A 41 -14.31 0.62 -9.63
N LYS A 42 -15.13 -0.43 -9.58
CA LYS A 42 -16.56 -0.23 -9.53
C LYS A 42 -17.02 0.35 -8.19
N TYR A 43 -16.36 -0.04 -7.11
CA TYR A 43 -16.78 0.39 -5.77
C TYR A 43 -15.58 0.90 -5.00
N TYR A 44 -15.81 1.86 -4.12
CA TYR A 44 -14.73 2.42 -3.31
C TYR A 44 -14.37 1.55 -2.12
N THR A 45 -15.16 0.51 -1.86
CA THR A 45 -14.92 -0.32 -0.68
C THR A 45 -13.53 -0.94 -0.67
N PHE A 46 -12.99 -1.25 -1.84
CA PHE A 46 -11.63 -1.79 -1.88
C PHE A 46 -10.61 -0.77 -1.37
N ILE A 47 -10.80 0.51 -1.72
CA ILE A 47 -9.92 1.56 -1.22
C ILE A 47 -10.01 1.61 0.31
N SER A 48 -11.23 1.58 0.83
CA SER A 48 -11.44 1.61 2.27
C SER A 48 -10.75 0.44 2.96
N GLN A 49 -10.88 -0.75 2.41
CA GLN A 49 -10.26 -1.93 3.00
C GLN A 49 -8.74 -1.82 3.01
N VAL A 50 -8.16 -1.34 1.93
CA VAL A 50 -6.71 -1.17 1.85
C VAL A 50 -6.23 -0.14 2.87
N GLU A 51 -6.96 0.97 2.99
CA GLU A 51 -6.58 2.04 3.91
C GLU A 51 -6.73 1.63 5.37
N ASN A 52 -7.63 0.70 5.65
CA ASN A 52 -7.83 0.21 7.00
C ASN A 52 -6.99 -1.02 7.35
N GLY A 53 -6.17 -1.47 6.41
CA GLY A 53 -5.27 -2.58 6.68
C GLY A 53 -5.87 -3.95 6.48
N TYR A 54 -7.08 -4.03 5.92
CA TYR A 54 -7.73 -5.32 5.66
C TYR A 54 -7.37 -5.87 4.28
N GLY A 55 -6.72 -5.10 3.46
CA GLY A 55 -6.30 -5.53 2.14
C GLY A 55 -4.98 -4.89 1.81
N ARG A 56 -4.50 -5.12 0.60
CA ARG A 56 -3.26 -4.49 0.17
C ARG A 56 -3.39 -4.10 -1.29
N VAL A 57 -2.56 -3.15 -1.71
CA VAL A 57 -2.49 -2.79 -3.11
C VAL A 57 -1.85 -3.94 -3.87
N PRO A 58 -2.53 -4.53 -4.84
CA PRO A 58 -1.91 -5.61 -5.61
C PRO A 58 -0.70 -5.10 -6.37
N THR A 59 0.31 -5.95 -6.51
CA THR A 59 1.54 -5.54 -7.17
C THR A 59 1.27 -5.00 -8.57
N GLU A 60 0.40 -5.67 -9.31
CA GLU A 60 0.12 -5.25 -10.69
C GLU A 60 -0.65 -3.94 -10.78
N SER A 61 -1.17 -3.45 -9.66
CA SER A 61 -1.90 -2.18 -9.64
C SER A 61 -1.07 -1.03 -9.08
N MET A 62 0.14 -1.30 -8.63
CA MET A 62 0.92 -0.28 -7.93
C MET A 62 1.21 0.92 -8.80
N GLU A 63 1.50 0.70 -10.07
CA GLU A 63 1.79 1.82 -10.95
C GLU A 63 0.55 2.70 -11.15
N ALA A 64 -0.61 2.09 -11.34
CA ALA A 64 -1.83 2.86 -11.53
C ALA A 64 -2.18 3.67 -10.28
N TRP A 65 -1.99 3.07 -9.11
CA TRP A 65 -2.23 3.78 -7.87
C TRP A 65 -1.28 4.98 -7.74
N ALA A 66 0.00 4.75 -8.02
CA ALA A 66 0.99 5.82 -7.88
C ALA A 66 0.65 6.99 -8.81
N ARG A 67 0.28 6.69 -10.03
CA ARG A 67 -0.07 7.74 -10.98
C ARG A 67 -1.33 8.48 -10.56
N SER A 68 -2.31 7.77 -10.05
CA SER A 68 -3.53 8.40 -9.57
C SER A 68 -3.26 9.31 -8.38
N LEU A 69 -2.31 8.92 -7.54
CA LEU A 69 -1.94 9.71 -6.36
C LEU A 69 -0.87 10.76 -6.67
N GLU A 70 -0.40 10.80 -7.92
CA GLU A 70 0.59 11.76 -8.38
C GLU A 70 1.93 11.65 -7.65
N VAL A 71 2.35 10.41 -7.44
CA VAL A 71 3.65 10.14 -6.84
C VAL A 71 4.44 9.22 -7.77
N ASP A 72 5.75 9.19 -7.55
CA ASP A 72 6.63 8.38 -8.38
C ASP A 72 6.35 6.90 -8.18
N PRO A 73 6.07 6.14 -9.25
CA PRO A 73 5.72 4.73 -9.08
C PRO A 73 6.81 3.88 -8.45
N SER A 74 8.07 4.17 -8.75
CA SER A 74 9.16 3.40 -8.18
C SER A 74 9.28 3.62 -6.67
N GLU A 75 9.18 4.87 -6.24
CA GLU A 75 9.21 5.20 -4.82
C GLU A 75 8.00 4.63 -4.10
N PHE A 76 6.84 4.73 -4.75
CA PHE A 76 5.60 4.22 -4.19
C PHE A 76 5.69 2.71 -3.94
N ALA A 77 6.14 1.98 -4.95
CA ALA A 77 6.26 0.53 -4.83
C ALA A 77 7.29 0.15 -3.76
N ARG A 78 8.41 0.86 -3.72
CA ARG A 78 9.45 0.59 -2.72
C ARG A 78 8.89 0.73 -1.31
N LYS A 79 8.14 1.81 -1.08
CA LYS A 79 7.56 2.04 0.23
C LYS A 79 6.54 0.96 0.59
N LEU A 80 5.70 0.58 -0.36
CA LEU A 80 4.72 -0.48 -0.10
C LEU A 80 5.40 -1.80 0.21
N VAL A 81 6.48 -2.14 -0.50
CA VAL A 81 7.21 -3.37 -0.20
C VAL A 81 7.76 -3.33 1.22
N SER A 82 8.23 -2.16 1.67
CA SER A 82 8.75 -2.05 3.03
C SER A 82 7.68 -2.35 4.07
N TYR A 83 6.43 -2.04 3.78
CA TYR A 83 5.33 -2.34 4.70
C TYR A 83 4.80 -3.76 4.54
N TYR A 84 4.55 -4.18 3.30
CA TYR A 84 3.88 -5.44 3.05
C TYR A 84 4.83 -6.63 3.13
N ASP A 85 6.08 -6.41 2.77
CA ASP A 85 7.04 -7.48 2.60
C ASP A 85 8.38 -7.04 3.15
N PRO A 86 8.48 -6.82 4.46
CA PRO A 86 9.72 -6.22 5.02
C PRO A 86 10.96 -7.07 4.78
N GLU A 87 10.81 -8.38 4.75
CA GLU A 87 11.96 -9.22 4.49
C GLU A 87 12.46 -9.07 3.06
N LEU A 88 11.53 -9.02 2.11
CA LEU A 88 11.91 -8.80 0.72
C LEU A 88 12.55 -7.42 0.56
N TYR A 89 11.98 -6.42 1.22
CA TYR A 89 12.53 -5.07 1.18
C TYR A 89 13.99 -5.07 1.68
N ARG A 90 14.24 -5.75 2.79
CA ARG A 90 15.58 -5.83 3.35
C ARG A 90 16.54 -6.47 2.35
N LEU A 91 16.11 -7.57 1.74
CA LEU A 91 16.97 -8.29 0.80
C LEU A 91 17.27 -7.46 -0.45
N LEU A 92 16.30 -6.72 -0.94
CA LEU A 92 16.48 -5.97 -2.16
C LEU A 92 17.24 -4.66 -1.95
N PHE A 93 17.03 -3.99 -0.84
CA PHE A 93 17.52 -2.63 -0.69
C PHE A 93 18.51 -2.43 0.44
N LYS A 94 18.57 -3.34 1.40
CA LYS A 94 19.45 -3.16 2.54
C LYS A 94 20.28 -4.39 2.85
N GLY A 95 20.13 -5.43 2.10
CA GLY A 95 20.74 -6.70 2.44
C GLY A 95 22.21 -6.82 2.20
N LYS A 96 22.76 -5.85 1.50
CA LYS A 96 24.07 -6.01 1.20
C LYS A 96 24.88 -5.68 2.24
N LYS A 97 25.46 -5.89 2.70
CA LYS A 97 26.14 -5.60 3.71
C LYS A 97 26.96 -5.42 3.64
#